data_49c4ec0619cd5b198e6790f15e78830f
#
_entry.id   49c4ec0619cd5b198e6790f15e78830f
#
_cell.length_a   1.000
_cell.length_b   1.000
_cell.length_c   1.000
_cell.angle_alpha   90.00
_cell.angle_beta   90.00
_cell.angle_gamma   90.00
#
_symmetry.space_group_name_H-M   'P 1'
#
loop_
_entity.id
_entity.type
_entity.pdbx_description
1 polymer ?
#
loop_
_entity_poly.entity_id
_entity_poly.type
_entity_poly.pdbx_seq_one_letter_code
_entity_poly.pdbx_strand_id
1 'polypeptide(L)'
;MLALIALPDSFIQRGAPAGRASLSPRSARMAFSADDAVDVAVIGGGPAGYTMAALLGGTHGRSVMLVDPDPEAEWPNNYGSWRSEWEELSRRLGMPETLKCTKHEWEVTDCYFGGSFGTEWEKRLRLDVPYVQVDRHALKAALRRRIDEAGVTMAKATLQARRIAPNLFDANLVHDASGSLLTLSNGKSVRASVVVDATGFESKMVARETDAMAGLWKPLRPGYQIAYGFCCELEAGHDPYASQAMTLFDYRTDHFEEAAKAGGAEAAAWLKDAETRPSFMYVMPQGLSASGFQKAFFEETSLVGRDERRLEFAELKRRAELRLKHLGIKVRPGTIEEEEYCYIPMGGNLPDPSQRIVAIGGAAATVHPATGYQLCRMLASSTDVAAALSEELKKEKIDPDAAAAAAYRALWSPAQRLQRDFQVFGGEFLGAQQVKYLRGFFDAFFQLDQAVWGGFLAGWPGLPGNENHDRWEKRLKFGISLAVRFPPEVTVMLIAYAIRFSVEFGPSLLRSFVSPLFGEVVPYDARATRDAMSLIYVQGDEDAKNEARTMMKEMTSSPKQLNDAR
;
A
#
# COMPACT_ATOMS: atom_id res chain seq x y z
N MET A 1 -18.56 5.28 -32.06
CA MET A 1 -19.41 6.48 -31.98
C MET A 1 -18.82 7.37 -30.88
N LEU A 2 -17.80 8.14 -31.23
CA LEU A 2 -17.09 9.07 -30.35
C LEU A 2 -17.65 10.46 -30.60
N ALA A 3 -18.56 10.91 -29.74
CA ALA A 3 -18.97 12.31 -29.69
C ALA A 3 -17.96 13.07 -28.83
N LEU A 4 -17.17 13.94 -29.46
CA LEU A 4 -16.30 14.90 -28.79
C LEU A 4 -17.15 15.82 -27.91
N ILE A 5 -16.95 15.75 -26.59
CA ILE A 5 -17.39 16.82 -25.69
C ILE A 5 -16.26 17.84 -25.67
N ALA A 6 -16.44 18.92 -26.45
CA ALA A 6 -15.60 20.11 -26.36
C ALA A 6 -15.94 20.84 -25.06
N LEU A 7 -14.96 20.99 -24.19
CA LEU A 7 -15.04 21.89 -23.02
C LEU A 7 -14.68 23.32 -23.45
N PRO A 8 -15.36 24.35 -22.96
CA PRO A 8 -15.09 25.73 -23.37
C PRO A 8 -13.77 26.26 -22.81
N ASP A 9 -13.04 27.00 -23.65
CA ASP A 9 -11.71 27.61 -23.44
C ASP A 9 -11.65 28.76 -22.41
N SER A 10 -12.53 28.83 -21.43
CA SER A 10 -12.67 30.02 -20.59
C SER A 10 -12.07 29.94 -19.17
N PHE A 11 -11.11 29.04 -18.92
CA PHE A 11 -10.55 28.87 -17.57
C PHE A 11 -9.04 29.14 -17.42
N ILE A 12 -8.47 30.02 -18.26
CA ILE A 12 -7.09 30.48 -18.03
C ILE A 12 -7.07 32.01 -18.00
N GLN A 13 -7.44 32.62 -16.88
CA GLN A 13 -7.01 33.96 -16.53
C GLN A 13 -6.20 33.94 -15.25
N ARG A 14 -4.95 34.37 -15.36
CA ARG A 14 -4.04 34.56 -14.22
C ARG A 14 -4.45 35.83 -13.48
N GLY A 15 -5.00 35.70 -12.27
CA GLY A 15 -5.17 36.81 -11.34
C GLY A 15 -3.89 37.05 -10.52
N ALA A 16 -3.47 38.29 -10.41
CA ALA A 16 -2.35 38.71 -9.59
C ALA A 16 -2.66 38.57 -8.08
N PRO A 17 -1.65 38.29 -7.22
CA PRO A 17 -1.89 38.01 -5.81
C PRO A 17 -2.29 39.27 -5.04
N ALA A 18 -3.40 39.18 -4.33
CA ALA A 18 -3.82 40.17 -3.34
C ALA A 18 -2.92 40.14 -2.11
N GLY A 19 -2.69 41.31 -1.53
CA GLY A 19 -1.72 41.71 -0.57
C GLY A 19 -1.39 40.74 0.58
N ARG A 20 -0.09 40.58 0.80
CA ARG A 20 0.54 39.89 1.92
C ARG A 20 0.19 40.59 3.24
N ALA A 21 -0.51 39.88 4.12
CA ALA A 21 -0.39 40.14 5.54
C ALA A 21 0.93 39.50 6.01
N SER A 22 1.94 40.32 6.29
CA SER A 22 3.20 39.87 6.84
C SER A 22 2.99 39.46 8.29
N LEU A 23 2.86 38.18 8.55
CA LEU A 23 3.04 37.65 9.90
C LEU A 23 4.53 37.76 10.25
N SER A 24 4.87 38.65 11.17
CA SER A 24 6.19 38.81 11.72
C SER A 24 6.62 37.51 12.42
N PRO A 25 7.76 36.90 12.05
CA PRO A 25 8.26 35.76 12.79
C PRO A 25 8.91 36.23 14.08
N ARG A 26 8.16 36.36 15.15
CA ARG A 26 8.74 36.33 16.50
C ARG A 26 9.00 34.87 16.89
N SER A 27 9.89 34.19 16.19
CA SER A 27 10.53 32.99 16.71
C SER A 27 11.73 33.42 17.51
N ALA A 28 11.60 33.45 18.84
CA ALA A 28 12.76 33.37 19.70
C ALA A 28 13.54 32.12 19.27
N ARG A 29 14.77 32.31 18.76
CA ARG A 29 15.73 31.22 18.54
C ARG A 29 16.11 30.67 19.93
N MET A 30 15.30 29.72 20.45
CA MET A 30 15.79 28.82 21.47
C MET A 30 16.80 27.91 20.79
N ALA A 31 18.05 27.99 21.16
CA ALA A 31 19.06 27.00 20.84
C ALA A 31 18.71 25.74 21.66
N PHE A 32 18.01 24.80 21.05
CA PHE A 32 17.74 23.51 21.67
C PHE A 32 19.04 22.69 21.65
N SER A 33 19.44 22.18 22.80
CA SER A 33 20.48 21.16 22.93
C SER A 33 19.85 19.81 22.51
N ALA A 34 20.48 19.09 21.60
CA ALA A 34 20.16 17.73 21.29
C ALA A 34 21.17 16.78 21.93
N ASP A 35 20.72 15.65 22.44
CA ASP A 35 21.61 14.62 23.00
C ASP A 35 22.38 13.91 21.87
N ASP A 36 21.71 13.71 20.72
CA ASP A 36 22.25 13.08 19.54
C ASP A 36 21.94 13.88 18.27
N ALA A 37 22.83 13.84 17.27
CA ALA A 37 22.63 14.42 15.96
C ALA A 37 22.89 13.36 14.87
N VAL A 38 21.95 13.22 13.91
CA VAL A 38 22.03 12.25 12.81
C VAL A 38 21.60 12.89 11.48
N ASP A 39 22.01 12.30 10.37
CA ASP A 39 21.52 12.70 9.05
C ASP A 39 20.02 12.36 8.92
N VAL A 40 19.63 11.15 9.34
CA VAL A 40 18.25 10.68 9.19
C VAL A 40 17.74 9.98 10.45
N ALA A 41 16.56 10.40 10.92
CA ALA A 41 15.79 9.66 11.91
C ALA A 41 14.68 8.88 11.21
N VAL A 42 14.70 7.56 11.33
CA VAL A 42 13.67 6.65 10.79
C VAL A 42 12.76 6.24 11.94
N ILE A 43 11.46 6.52 11.82
CA ILE A 43 10.46 6.23 12.85
C ILE A 43 9.60 5.04 12.40
N GLY A 44 9.69 3.93 13.14
CA GLY A 44 9.01 2.67 12.87
C GLY A 44 9.96 1.55 12.46
N GLY A 45 9.92 0.42 13.16
CA GLY A 45 10.77 -0.77 13.01
C GLY A 45 10.15 -1.89 12.17
N GLY A 46 9.17 -1.58 11.32
CA GLY A 46 8.64 -2.53 10.35
C GLY A 46 9.61 -2.79 9.18
N PRO A 47 9.23 -3.65 8.21
CA PRO A 47 10.09 -3.97 7.06
C PRO A 47 10.59 -2.75 6.30
N ALA A 48 9.76 -1.71 6.11
CA ALA A 48 10.15 -0.46 5.47
C ALA A 48 11.23 0.30 6.25
N GLY A 49 11.04 0.45 7.57
CA GLY A 49 11.99 1.18 8.42
C GLY A 49 13.34 0.50 8.53
N TYR A 50 13.35 -0.83 8.73
CA TYR A 50 14.59 -1.61 8.73
C TYR A 50 15.32 -1.53 7.38
N THR A 51 14.59 -1.66 6.26
CA THR A 51 15.19 -1.55 4.92
C THR A 51 15.76 -0.16 4.68
N MET A 52 15.03 0.90 5.06
CA MET A 52 15.51 2.27 4.92
C MET A 52 16.77 2.51 5.76
N ALA A 53 16.78 2.08 7.02
CA ALA A 53 17.94 2.21 7.89
C ALA A 53 19.17 1.43 7.38
N ALA A 54 18.97 0.21 6.87
CA ALA A 54 20.01 -0.61 6.27
C ALA A 54 20.58 0.02 4.99
N LEU A 55 19.74 0.61 4.14
CA LEU A 55 20.17 1.28 2.91
C LEU A 55 20.91 2.59 3.22
N LEU A 56 20.33 3.45 4.03
CA LEU A 56 20.94 4.74 4.37
C LEU A 56 22.26 4.56 5.12
N GLY A 57 22.29 3.72 6.15
CA GLY A 57 23.50 3.44 6.91
C GLY A 57 24.49 2.61 6.14
N GLY A 58 24.09 1.40 5.70
CA GLY A 58 25.00 0.41 5.12
C GLY A 58 25.40 0.72 3.68
N THR A 59 24.44 1.11 2.81
CA THR A 59 24.75 1.34 1.38
C THR A 59 25.24 2.77 1.13
N HIS A 60 24.67 3.76 1.84
CA HIS A 60 24.95 5.16 1.59
C HIS A 60 25.85 5.82 2.64
N GLY A 61 26.21 5.14 3.73
CA GLY A 61 27.12 5.63 4.76
C GLY A 61 26.61 6.86 5.52
N ARG A 62 25.29 6.97 5.72
CA ARG A 62 24.65 8.06 6.46
C ARG A 62 24.58 7.74 7.94
N SER A 63 24.67 8.75 8.78
CA SER A 63 24.35 8.58 10.20
C SER A 63 22.84 8.45 10.37
N VAL A 64 22.39 7.33 10.94
CA VAL A 64 20.97 6.99 11.04
C VAL A 64 20.61 6.59 12.47
N MET A 65 19.44 7.05 12.92
CA MET A 65 18.79 6.52 14.11
C MET A 65 17.46 5.87 13.71
N LEU A 66 17.26 4.59 14.06
CA LEU A 66 15.99 3.90 13.95
C LEU A 66 15.28 3.93 15.30
N VAL A 67 14.07 4.49 15.33
CA VAL A 67 13.25 4.64 16.54
C VAL A 67 12.02 3.74 16.44
N ASP A 68 11.85 2.84 17.39
CA ASP A 68 10.70 1.95 17.48
C ASP A 68 10.37 1.63 18.93
N PRO A 69 9.11 1.45 19.32
CA PRO A 69 8.73 1.06 20.68
C PRO A 69 9.30 -0.30 21.09
N ASP A 70 9.43 -1.21 20.15
CA ASP A 70 10.07 -2.52 20.37
C ASP A 70 10.79 -3.01 19.10
N PRO A 71 12.04 -2.54 18.87
CA PRO A 71 12.81 -2.91 17.69
C PRO A 71 13.04 -4.42 17.53
N GLU A 72 12.98 -5.16 18.62
CA GLU A 72 13.18 -6.62 18.61
C GLU A 72 11.87 -7.39 18.33
N ALA A 73 10.70 -6.74 18.42
CA ALA A 73 9.40 -7.40 18.18
C ALA A 73 9.34 -8.05 16.79
N GLU A 74 8.78 -9.22 16.70
CA GLU A 74 8.59 -9.92 15.44
C GLU A 74 7.61 -9.17 14.53
N TRP A 75 7.85 -9.26 13.22
CA TRP A 75 6.88 -8.76 12.24
C TRP A 75 5.72 -9.75 12.15
N PRO A 76 4.46 -9.30 12.36
CA PRO A 76 3.36 -10.23 12.53
C PRO A 76 2.90 -10.91 11.23
N ASN A 77 3.06 -10.25 10.08
CA ASN A 77 2.42 -10.67 8.85
C ASN A 77 3.26 -11.70 8.09
N ASN A 78 2.60 -12.67 7.44
CA ASN A 78 3.20 -13.50 6.42
C ASN A 78 3.27 -12.73 5.09
N TYR A 79 4.32 -12.99 4.33
CA TYR A 79 4.54 -12.34 3.04
C TYR A 79 4.77 -13.39 1.97
N GLY A 80 4.05 -13.25 0.87
CA GLY A 80 4.29 -14.02 -0.34
C GLY A 80 4.64 -13.12 -1.51
N SER A 81 5.40 -13.65 -2.47
CA SER A 81 5.81 -12.93 -3.68
C SER A 81 6.06 -13.89 -4.83
N TRP A 82 5.98 -13.40 -6.05
CA TRP A 82 6.55 -14.12 -7.20
C TRP A 82 8.06 -14.23 -7.04
N ARG A 83 8.64 -15.39 -7.35
CA ARG A 83 10.09 -15.60 -7.22
C ARG A 83 10.87 -14.55 -8.04
N SER A 84 10.43 -14.25 -9.24
CA SER A 84 11.09 -13.26 -10.10
C SER A 84 11.09 -11.84 -9.50
N GLU A 85 10.03 -11.46 -8.80
CA GLU A 85 9.99 -10.18 -8.07
C GLU A 85 10.95 -10.18 -6.89
N TRP A 86 11.03 -11.31 -6.15
CA TRP A 86 11.93 -11.45 -5.02
C TRP A 86 13.41 -11.41 -5.43
N GLU A 87 13.75 -12.08 -6.53
CA GLU A 87 15.08 -12.05 -7.12
C GLU A 87 15.48 -10.64 -7.57
N GLU A 88 14.62 -9.96 -8.31
CA GLU A 88 14.87 -8.59 -8.77
C GLU A 88 14.96 -7.60 -7.59
N LEU A 89 14.11 -7.76 -6.59
CA LEU A 89 14.18 -6.96 -5.37
C LEU A 89 15.54 -7.13 -4.67
N SER A 90 15.99 -8.38 -4.47
CA SER A 90 17.29 -8.67 -3.85
C SER A 90 18.45 -8.00 -4.60
N ARG A 91 18.40 -8.05 -5.94
CA ARG A 91 19.37 -7.37 -6.79
C ARG A 91 19.34 -5.84 -6.61
N ARG A 92 18.15 -5.24 -6.57
CA ARG A 92 17.98 -3.78 -6.37
C ARG A 92 18.44 -3.30 -5.01
N LEU A 93 18.16 -4.08 -3.97
CA LEU A 93 18.64 -3.79 -2.62
C LEU A 93 20.18 -3.83 -2.52
N GLY A 94 20.87 -4.51 -3.44
CA GLY A 94 22.30 -4.81 -3.31
C GLY A 94 22.58 -5.71 -2.11
N MET A 95 21.63 -6.56 -1.75
CA MET A 95 21.66 -7.44 -0.58
C MET A 95 21.40 -8.89 -1.02
N PRO A 96 22.40 -9.58 -1.62
CA PRO A 96 22.21 -10.93 -2.16
C PRO A 96 21.79 -11.96 -1.09
N GLU A 97 22.07 -11.70 0.17
CA GLU A 97 21.62 -12.54 1.29
C GLU A 97 20.11 -12.59 1.44
N THR A 98 19.38 -11.60 0.94
CA THR A 98 17.91 -11.58 0.98
C THR A 98 17.28 -12.64 0.08
N LEU A 99 17.99 -13.12 -0.95
CA LEU A 99 17.55 -14.26 -1.76
C LEU A 99 17.30 -15.52 -0.92
N LYS A 100 18.05 -15.69 0.16
CA LYS A 100 17.93 -16.85 1.07
C LYS A 100 16.87 -16.66 2.15
N CYS A 101 16.20 -15.51 2.17
CA CYS A 101 15.14 -15.22 3.13
C CYS A 101 13.79 -15.73 2.60
N THR A 102 13.74 -17.00 2.19
CA THR A 102 12.54 -17.72 1.78
C THR A 102 12.30 -18.90 2.71
N LYS A 103 11.06 -19.07 3.15
CA LYS A 103 10.65 -20.17 4.04
C LYS A 103 10.21 -21.38 3.22
N HIS A 104 9.42 -21.13 2.18
CA HIS A 104 8.92 -22.13 1.24
C HIS A 104 8.91 -21.57 -0.17
N GLU A 105 9.08 -22.44 -1.15
CA GLU A 105 9.04 -22.12 -2.57
C GLU A 105 8.21 -23.17 -3.32
N TRP A 106 7.41 -22.70 -4.28
CA TRP A 106 6.59 -23.54 -5.15
C TRP A 106 6.91 -23.20 -6.60
N GLU A 107 7.11 -24.23 -7.42
CA GLU A 107 7.43 -24.06 -8.83
C GLU A 107 6.22 -23.63 -9.66
N VAL A 108 5.01 -23.92 -9.17
CA VAL A 108 3.75 -23.62 -9.85
C VAL A 108 2.76 -22.97 -8.91
N THR A 109 1.85 -22.17 -9.50
CA THR A 109 0.78 -21.48 -8.78
C THR A 109 -0.56 -21.90 -9.37
N ASP A 110 -1.48 -22.34 -8.51
CA ASP A 110 -2.83 -22.77 -8.92
C ASP A 110 -3.88 -21.68 -8.62
N CYS A 111 -4.83 -21.52 -9.52
CA CYS A 111 -5.99 -20.64 -9.37
C CYS A 111 -7.27 -21.42 -9.71
N TYR A 112 -8.34 -21.15 -8.97
CA TYR A 112 -9.65 -21.78 -9.16
C TYR A 112 -10.71 -20.71 -9.37
N PHE A 113 -11.14 -20.51 -10.62
CA PHE A 113 -12.08 -19.45 -11.00
C PHE A 113 -13.49 -19.94 -11.31
N GLY A 114 -13.83 -21.15 -10.97
CA GLY A 114 -15.16 -21.68 -11.20
C GLY A 114 -15.29 -23.13 -10.85
N GLY A 115 -16.49 -23.64 -11.06
CA GLY A 115 -16.80 -25.00 -10.84
C GLY A 115 -17.02 -25.40 -9.40
N SER A 116 -17.26 -26.70 -9.20
CA SER A 116 -17.49 -27.32 -7.89
C SER A 116 -16.21 -27.90 -7.31
N PHE A 117 -16.14 -27.99 -5.99
CA PHE A 117 -15.08 -28.73 -5.30
C PHE A 117 -15.07 -30.23 -5.65
N GLY A 118 -16.24 -30.82 -5.96
CA GLY A 118 -16.36 -32.27 -6.13
C GLY A 118 -15.74 -32.86 -7.38
N THR A 119 -15.68 -32.10 -8.48
CA THR A 119 -15.29 -32.64 -9.80
C THR A 119 -14.26 -31.80 -10.54
N GLU A 120 -13.82 -30.69 -9.99
CA GLU A 120 -13.18 -29.62 -10.76
C GLU A 120 -11.81 -29.18 -10.28
N TRP A 121 -11.13 -29.99 -9.44
CA TRP A 121 -9.73 -29.82 -9.15
C TRP A 121 -8.88 -29.84 -10.44
N GLU A 122 -9.31 -30.58 -11.44
CA GLU A 122 -8.67 -30.65 -12.74
C GLU A 122 -8.91 -29.43 -13.62
N LYS A 123 -9.94 -28.64 -13.31
CA LYS A 123 -10.23 -27.38 -14.02
C LYS A 123 -9.49 -26.17 -13.43
N ARG A 124 -8.56 -26.40 -12.52
CA ARG A 124 -7.70 -25.32 -12.05
C ARG A 124 -6.90 -24.71 -13.19
N LEU A 125 -6.71 -23.41 -13.15
CA LEU A 125 -5.72 -22.75 -13.97
C LEU A 125 -4.36 -22.90 -13.26
N ARG A 126 -3.46 -23.68 -13.84
CA ARG A 126 -2.09 -23.80 -13.36
C ARG A 126 -1.20 -22.82 -14.09
N LEU A 127 -0.54 -21.98 -13.34
CA LEU A 127 0.46 -21.06 -13.82
C LEU A 127 1.85 -21.68 -13.57
N ASP A 128 2.66 -21.83 -14.63
CA ASP A 128 4.05 -22.27 -14.53
C ASP A 128 4.92 -21.08 -14.07
N VAL A 129 4.54 -20.51 -12.92
CA VAL A 129 5.18 -19.33 -12.34
C VAL A 129 5.47 -19.59 -10.88
N PRO A 130 6.77 -19.62 -10.52
CA PRO A 130 7.18 -19.87 -9.15
C PRO A 130 6.77 -18.77 -8.17
N TYR A 131 6.39 -19.20 -6.97
CA TYR A 131 5.99 -18.35 -5.86
C TYR A 131 6.82 -18.66 -4.61
N VAL A 132 7.08 -17.67 -3.78
CA VAL A 132 7.87 -17.83 -2.56
C VAL A 132 7.10 -17.29 -1.35
N GLN A 133 7.20 -17.98 -0.23
CA GLN A 133 6.88 -17.44 1.08
C GLN A 133 8.16 -16.85 1.67
N VAL A 134 8.14 -15.56 1.95
CA VAL A 134 9.28 -14.87 2.54
C VAL A 134 9.43 -15.28 4.01
N ASP A 135 10.64 -15.65 4.39
CA ASP A 135 11.00 -15.83 5.79
C ASP A 135 11.22 -14.44 6.43
N ARG A 136 10.19 -13.93 7.09
CA ARG A 136 10.22 -12.61 7.74
C ARG A 136 11.28 -12.52 8.83
N HIS A 137 11.56 -13.62 9.52
CA HIS A 137 12.57 -13.66 10.59
C HIS A 137 13.99 -13.60 9.99
N ALA A 138 14.25 -14.39 8.95
CA ALA A 138 15.51 -14.36 8.23
C ALA A 138 15.75 -13.00 7.56
N LEU A 139 14.72 -12.41 6.95
CA LEU A 139 14.79 -11.08 6.35
C LEU A 139 15.10 -10.01 7.41
N LYS A 140 14.40 -10.02 8.55
CA LYS A 140 14.67 -9.09 9.65
C LYS A 140 16.09 -9.24 10.16
N ALA A 141 16.55 -10.48 10.35
CA ALA A 141 17.91 -10.76 10.81
C ALA A 141 18.99 -10.32 9.79
N ALA A 142 18.73 -10.47 8.49
CA ALA A 142 19.64 -9.98 7.45
C ALA A 142 19.74 -8.45 7.45
N LEU A 143 18.61 -7.76 7.50
CA LEU A 143 18.57 -6.29 7.60
C LEU A 143 19.19 -5.79 8.91
N ARG A 144 18.94 -6.49 10.03
CA ARG A 144 19.51 -6.15 11.33
C ARG A 144 21.04 -6.19 11.30
N ARG A 145 21.63 -7.23 10.75
CA ARG A 145 23.09 -7.31 10.59
C ARG A 145 23.64 -6.12 9.84
N ARG A 146 23.01 -5.71 8.74
CA ARG A 146 23.41 -4.52 7.98
C ARG A 146 23.32 -3.23 8.80
N ILE A 147 22.25 -3.10 9.57
CA ILE A 147 22.04 -1.98 10.50
C ILE A 147 23.15 -1.93 11.54
N ASP A 148 23.49 -3.06 12.15
CA ASP A 148 24.53 -3.17 13.19
C ASP A 148 25.94 -2.93 12.61
N GLU A 149 26.26 -3.52 11.45
CA GLU A 149 27.53 -3.32 10.74
C GLU A 149 27.74 -1.86 10.30
N ALA A 150 26.65 -1.16 9.96
CA ALA A 150 26.68 0.25 9.61
C ALA A 150 26.75 1.21 10.82
N GLY A 151 26.67 0.71 12.04
CA GLY A 151 26.65 1.53 13.24
C GLY A 151 25.39 2.37 13.39
N VAL A 152 24.27 1.96 12.81
CA VAL A 152 22.98 2.63 12.98
C VAL A 152 22.53 2.54 14.43
N THR A 153 22.19 3.67 15.02
CA THR A 153 21.67 3.71 16.40
C THR A 153 20.22 3.22 16.43
N MET A 154 19.93 2.23 17.26
CA MET A 154 18.54 1.79 17.48
C MET A 154 18.06 2.33 18.82
N ALA A 155 16.94 3.06 18.81
CA ALA A 155 16.33 3.63 20.01
C ALA A 155 14.99 2.93 20.30
N LYS A 156 14.93 2.24 21.47
CA LYS A 156 13.66 1.72 21.99
C LYS A 156 12.87 2.87 22.61
N ALA A 157 12.05 3.51 21.77
CA ALA A 157 11.26 4.69 22.13
C ALA A 157 10.16 4.92 21.10
N THR A 158 9.26 5.85 21.38
CA THR A 158 8.27 6.36 20.44
C THR A 158 8.44 7.85 20.22
N LEU A 159 8.12 8.33 19.03
CA LEU A 159 7.83 9.74 18.82
C LEU A 159 6.33 9.93 19.06
N GLN A 160 5.99 10.66 20.11
CA GLN A 160 4.58 10.92 20.42
C GLN A 160 3.99 11.85 19.37
N ALA A 161 2.94 11.40 18.72
CA ALA A 161 2.19 12.18 17.76
C ALA A 161 0.70 11.91 17.90
N ARG A 162 -0.11 12.95 17.79
CA ARG A 162 -1.57 12.87 17.86
C ARG A 162 -2.18 13.67 16.71
N ARG A 163 -3.11 13.06 16.00
CA ARG A 163 -3.90 13.79 15.02
C ARG A 163 -4.94 14.65 15.75
N ILE A 164 -4.93 15.96 15.52
CA ILE A 164 -5.87 16.92 16.11
C ILE A 164 -7.04 17.13 15.15
N ALA A 165 -6.76 17.22 13.85
CA ALA A 165 -7.72 17.37 12.76
C ALA A 165 -7.17 16.69 11.49
N PRO A 166 -7.96 16.54 10.41
CA PRO A 166 -7.38 16.14 9.14
C PRO A 166 -6.16 17.02 8.80
N ASN A 167 -5.02 16.41 8.55
CA ASN A 167 -3.75 17.09 8.25
C ASN A 167 -3.22 18.08 9.31
N LEU A 168 -3.69 18.00 10.55
CA LEU A 168 -3.16 18.74 11.68
C LEU A 168 -2.74 17.79 12.79
N PHE A 169 -1.47 17.84 13.17
CA PHE A 169 -0.86 16.92 14.12
C PHE A 169 -0.16 17.68 15.25
N ASP A 170 -0.30 17.17 16.45
CA ASP A 170 0.51 17.52 17.61
C ASP A 170 1.56 16.42 17.76
N ALA A 171 2.80 16.74 17.51
CA ALA A 171 3.90 15.80 17.62
C ALA A 171 5.07 16.44 18.40
N ASN A 172 5.80 15.62 19.13
CA ASN A 172 7.05 16.05 19.80
C ASN A 172 8.18 16.23 18.77
N LEU A 173 7.93 17.10 17.80
CA LEU A 173 8.75 17.35 16.64
C LEU A 173 8.69 18.84 16.28
N VAL A 174 9.86 19.47 16.16
CA VAL A 174 9.98 20.87 15.74
C VAL A 174 10.89 20.95 14.52
N HIS A 175 10.45 21.62 13.48
CA HIS A 175 11.24 21.90 12.29
C HIS A 175 11.90 23.28 12.37
N ASP A 176 13.17 23.36 11.95
CA ASP A 176 13.88 24.62 11.73
C ASP A 176 14.64 24.59 10.38
N ALA A 177 15.42 25.62 10.08
CA ALA A 177 16.15 25.73 8.82
C ALA A 177 17.22 24.63 8.62
N SER A 178 17.67 23.98 9.69
CA SER A 178 18.76 22.99 9.66
C SER A 178 18.25 21.53 9.74
N GLY A 179 16.97 21.31 10.01
CA GLY A 179 16.42 19.98 10.17
C GLY A 179 15.23 19.93 11.11
N SER A 180 15.19 18.89 11.91
CA SER A 180 14.10 18.60 12.83
C SER A 180 14.66 18.18 14.19
N LEU A 181 14.07 18.68 15.25
CA LEU A 181 14.34 18.24 16.61
C LEU A 181 13.18 17.35 17.07
N LEU A 182 13.49 16.11 17.44
CA LEU A 182 12.56 15.12 17.94
C LEU A 182 12.77 14.95 19.43
N THR A 183 11.68 14.92 20.21
CA THR A 183 11.71 14.52 21.62
C THR A 183 11.04 13.16 21.78
N LEU A 184 11.83 12.16 22.14
CA LEU A 184 11.39 10.77 22.23
C LEU A 184 10.75 10.47 23.60
N SER A 185 9.95 9.41 23.68
CA SER A 185 9.26 9.00 24.91
C SER A 185 10.21 8.61 26.06
N ASN A 186 11.47 8.30 25.76
CA ASN A 186 12.50 8.00 26.76
C ASN A 186 13.21 9.27 27.28
N GLY A 187 12.74 10.46 26.90
CA GLY A 187 13.27 11.75 27.32
C GLY A 187 14.46 12.26 26.51
N LYS A 188 15.00 11.47 25.59
CA LYS A 188 16.11 11.92 24.72
C LYS A 188 15.62 12.86 23.63
N SER A 189 16.44 13.83 23.29
CA SER A 189 16.24 14.72 22.15
C SER A 189 17.22 14.37 21.03
N VAL A 190 16.69 14.24 19.80
CA VAL A 190 17.46 13.86 18.61
C VAL A 190 17.28 14.93 17.54
N ARG A 191 18.39 15.43 17.00
CA ARG A 191 18.38 16.29 15.84
C ARG A 191 18.65 15.49 14.58
N ALA A 192 17.77 15.58 13.60
CA ALA A 192 17.93 14.94 12.30
C ALA A 192 17.78 15.95 11.16
N SER A 193 18.62 15.84 10.13
CA SER A 193 18.43 16.63 8.91
C SER A 193 17.13 16.26 8.21
N VAL A 194 16.78 14.96 8.20
CA VAL A 194 15.54 14.45 7.62
C VAL A 194 14.89 13.45 8.58
N VAL A 195 13.55 13.48 8.63
CA VAL A 195 12.73 12.49 9.34
C VAL A 195 11.99 11.62 8.34
N VAL A 196 12.13 10.30 8.47
CA VAL A 196 11.44 9.31 7.66
C VAL A 196 10.39 8.60 8.51
N ASP A 197 9.14 8.64 8.07
CA ASP A 197 8.03 7.94 8.72
C ASP A 197 7.77 6.58 8.06
N ALA A 198 8.03 5.52 8.81
CA ALA A 198 7.80 4.12 8.49
C ALA A 198 6.75 3.47 9.42
N THR A 199 5.91 4.26 10.10
CA THR A 199 4.97 3.77 11.13
C THR A 199 3.72 3.10 10.58
N GLY A 200 3.61 2.95 9.25
CA GLY A 200 2.50 2.29 8.59
C GLY A 200 1.40 3.24 8.15
N PHE A 201 0.30 2.67 7.65
CA PHE A 201 -0.74 3.44 6.98
C PHE A 201 -1.46 4.44 7.89
N GLU A 202 -1.66 4.09 9.15
CA GLU A 202 -2.31 4.96 10.14
C GLU A 202 -1.33 5.96 10.79
N SER A 203 -0.28 6.33 10.05
CA SER A 203 0.67 7.34 10.51
C SER A 203 -0.04 8.56 11.10
N LYS A 204 0.49 9.02 12.23
CA LYS A 204 0.03 10.22 12.93
C LYS A 204 0.92 11.43 12.63
N MET A 205 1.83 11.30 11.67
CA MET A 205 2.80 12.35 11.31
C MET A 205 2.74 12.74 9.83
N VAL A 206 2.14 11.91 8.98
CA VAL A 206 2.06 12.15 7.53
C VAL A 206 0.72 12.81 7.18
N ALA A 207 0.81 14.02 6.66
CA ALA A 207 -0.30 14.69 6.00
C ALA A 207 -0.62 14.04 4.66
N ARG A 208 -1.89 14.02 4.29
CA ARG A 208 -2.36 13.51 2.99
C ARG A 208 -2.75 14.68 2.09
N GLU A 209 -2.48 14.53 0.79
CA GLU A 209 -2.97 15.48 -0.20
C GLU A 209 -4.51 15.60 -0.12
N THR A 210 -5.02 16.77 -0.46
CA THR A 210 -6.47 16.97 -0.57
C THR A 210 -7.02 16.26 -1.81
N ASP A 211 -8.33 16.05 -1.86
CA ASP A 211 -8.98 15.46 -3.04
C ASP A 211 -8.74 16.29 -4.30
N ALA A 212 -8.72 17.62 -4.17
CA ALA A 212 -8.43 18.53 -5.29
C ALA A 212 -6.98 18.35 -5.80
N MET A 213 -5.99 18.17 -4.92
CA MET A 213 -4.60 17.90 -5.28
C MET A 213 -4.46 16.52 -5.97
N ALA A 214 -5.24 15.54 -5.51
CA ALA A 214 -5.36 14.23 -6.14
C ALA A 214 -6.12 14.28 -7.49
N GLY A 215 -6.70 15.41 -7.85
CA GLY A 215 -7.53 15.57 -9.05
C GLY A 215 -8.88 14.86 -8.97
N LEU A 216 -9.39 14.67 -7.77
CA LEU A 216 -10.68 14.05 -7.48
C LEU A 216 -11.77 15.11 -7.26
N TRP A 217 -12.95 14.86 -7.82
CA TRP A 217 -14.13 15.71 -7.64
C TRP A 217 -14.92 15.39 -6.36
N LYS A 218 -14.69 14.18 -5.85
CA LYS A 218 -15.33 13.65 -4.66
C LYS A 218 -14.31 12.82 -3.87
N PRO A 219 -14.35 12.84 -2.54
CA PRO A 219 -13.44 12.03 -1.73
C PRO A 219 -13.47 10.55 -2.10
N LEU A 220 -12.31 9.99 -2.38
CA LEU A 220 -12.10 8.56 -2.55
C LEU A 220 -11.29 8.04 -1.36
N ARG A 221 -12.01 7.68 -0.30
CA ARG A 221 -11.40 7.15 0.92
C ARG A 221 -10.68 5.83 0.64
N PRO A 222 -9.65 5.48 1.40
CA PRO A 222 -9.03 4.16 1.29
C PRO A 222 -10.07 3.07 1.56
N GLY A 223 -9.98 2.00 0.79
CA GLY A 223 -10.66 0.75 1.10
C GLY A 223 -9.74 -0.18 1.88
N TYR A 224 -10.26 -1.32 2.32
CA TYR A 224 -9.50 -2.30 3.08
C TYR A 224 -9.75 -3.69 2.54
N GLN A 225 -8.67 -4.41 2.29
CA GLN A 225 -8.70 -5.85 2.14
C GLN A 225 -8.48 -6.45 3.52
N ILE A 226 -9.36 -7.36 3.92
CA ILE A 226 -9.32 -8.04 5.21
C ILE A 226 -8.97 -9.49 4.94
N ALA A 227 -8.05 -10.05 5.71
CA ALA A 227 -7.68 -11.45 5.63
C ALA A 227 -7.62 -12.08 7.02
N TYR A 228 -8.15 -13.28 7.12
CA TYR A 228 -7.99 -14.16 8.28
C TYR A 228 -7.21 -15.40 7.85
N GLY A 229 -6.03 -15.56 8.42
CA GLY A 229 -5.13 -16.67 8.12
C GLY A 229 -4.72 -17.45 9.35
N PHE A 230 -4.34 -18.71 9.15
CA PHE A 230 -3.75 -19.55 10.20
C PHE A 230 -2.88 -20.65 9.63
N CYS A 231 -1.84 -21.01 10.36
CA CYS A 231 -0.95 -22.12 10.05
C CYS A 231 -1.25 -23.30 10.95
N CYS A 232 -1.41 -24.49 10.38
CA CYS A 232 -1.78 -25.68 11.15
C CYS A 232 -1.25 -26.97 10.53
N GLU A 233 -1.28 -28.05 11.33
CA GLU A 233 -1.11 -29.43 10.82
C GLU A 233 -2.47 -30.04 10.47
N LEU A 234 -2.47 -30.89 9.43
CA LEU A 234 -3.66 -31.57 8.93
C LEU A 234 -3.68 -33.04 9.37
N GLU A 235 -4.85 -33.60 9.65
CA GLU A 235 -5.04 -35.05 9.80
C GLU A 235 -4.74 -35.75 8.47
N ALA A 236 -4.19 -36.95 8.53
CA ALA A 236 -3.81 -37.72 7.35
C ALA A 236 -5.02 -38.02 6.42
N GLY A 237 -4.85 -37.84 5.13
CA GLY A 237 -5.75 -38.36 4.09
C GLY A 237 -6.62 -37.35 3.37
N HIS A 238 -6.64 -36.07 3.73
CA HIS A 238 -7.46 -35.07 3.06
C HIS A 238 -6.79 -33.72 2.94
N ASP A 239 -5.84 -33.62 2.00
CA ASP A 239 -5.40 -32.32 1.50
C ASP A 239 -5.77 -32.24 0.00
N PRO A 240 -6.88 -31.57 -0.34
CA PRO A 240 -7.30 -31.42 -1.72
C PRO A 240 -6.44 -30.41 -2.49
N TYR A 241 -5.67 -29.57 -1.80
CA TYR A 241 -4.74 -28.64 -2.45
C TYR A 241 -3.41 -29.34 -2.76
N ALA A 242 -2.89 -29.13 -3.97
CA ALA A 242 -1.64 -29.77 -4.38
C ALA A 242 -0.48 -29.32 -3.48
N SER A 243 0.19 -30.27 -2.83
CA SER A 243 1.29 -29.99 -1.88
C SER A 243 2.51 -29.30 -2.52
N GLN A 244 2.61 -29.36 -3.85
CA GLN A 244 3.72 -28.77 -4.62
C GLN A 244 3.34 -27.46 -5.31
N ALA A 245 2.11 -26.96 -5.11
CA ALA A 245 1.62 -25.74 -5.73
C ALA A 245 1.12 -24.78 -4.65
N MET A 246 1.45 -23.52 -4.81
CA MET A 246 0.80 -22.46 -4.06
C MET A 246 -0.59 -22.21 -4.67
N THR A 247 -1.65 -22.09 -3.87
CA THR A 247 -2.96 -21.66 -4.36
C THR A 247 -3.12 -20.17 -4.14
N LEU A 248 -3.13 -19.40 -5.25
CA LEU A 248 -3.23 -17.95 -5.19
C LEU A 248 -4.68 -17.47 -5.01
N PHE A 249 -5.61 -18.09 -5.73
CA PHE A 249 -7.03 -17.73 -5.67
C PHE A 249 -7.91 -18.99 -5.73
N ASP A 250 -8.73 -19.21 -4.71
CA ASP A 250 -9.82 -20.16 -4.79
C ASP A 250 -11.16 -19.46 -4.55
N TYR A 251 -11.85 -19.13 -5.65
CA TYR A 251 -13.16 -18.47 -5.68
C TYR A 251 -14.34 -19.44 -5.77
N ARG A 252 -14.16 -20.75 -5.52
CA ARG A 252 -15.28 -21.70 -5.48
C ARG A 252 -16.18 -21.43 -4.29
N THR A 253 -17.49 -21.65 -4.43
CA THR A 253 -18.52 -21.19 -3.47
C THR A 253 -19.51 -22.26 -3.03
N ASP A 254 -19.35 -23.52 -3.44
CA ASP A 254 -20.29 -24.62 -3.08
C ASP A 254 -20.44 -24.81 -1.57
N HIS A 255 -19.41 -24.53 -0.78
CA HIS A 255 -19.49 -24.55 0.69
C HIS A 255 -20.51 -23.54 1.24
N PHE A 256 -20.71 -22.41 0.57
CA PHE A 256 -21.75 -21.44 0.92
C PHE A 256 -23.13 -21.95 0.54
N GLU A 257 -23.26 -22.56 -0.65
CA GLU A 257 -24.50 -23.11 -1.15
C GLU A 257 -24.97 -24.28 -0.28
N GLU A 258 -24.07 -25.16 0.15
CA GLU A 258 -24.35 -26.25 1.05
C GLU A 258 -24.82 -25.74 2.42
N ALA A 259 -24.13 -24.77 2.99
CA ALA A 259 -24.53 -24.16 4.25
C ALA A 259 -25.90 -23.47 4.15
N ALA A 260 -26.20 -22.81 3.02
CA ALA A 260 -27.47 -22.15 2.79
C ALA A 260 -28.64 -23.16 2.67
N LYS A 261 -28.43 -24.32 2.05
CA LYS A 261 -29.46 -25.37 1.94
C LYS A 261 -29.86 -25.93 3.30
N ALA A 262 -28.95 -25.94 4.27
CA ALA A 262 -29.18 -26.47 5.61
C ALA A 262 -29.88 -25.49 6.56
N GLY A 263 -29.94 -24.18 6.28
CA GLY A 263 -30.18 -23.16 7.28
C GLY A 263 -31.40 -22.23 7.11
N GLY A 264 -32.27 -22.42 6.10
CA GLY A 264 -33.48 -21.59 5.93
C GLY A 264 -33.23 -20.16 5.44
N ALA A 265 -34.12 -19.22 5.78
CA ALA A 265 -34.13 -17.85 5.22
C ALA A 265 -32.89 -17.00 5.60
N GLU A 266 -32.40 -17.15 6.84
CA GLU A 266 -31.19 -16.46 7.30
C GLU A 266 -29.96 -16.91 6.53
N ALA A 267 -29.81 -18.21 6.29
CA ALA A 267 -28.73 -18.79 5.52
C ALA A 267 -28.79 -18.39 4.02
N ALA A 268 -29.99 -18.26 3.47
CA ALA A 268 -30.17 -17.74 2.11
C ALA A 268 -29.76 -16.27 1.97
N ALA A 269 -30.07 -15.44 2.98
CA ALA A 269 -29.62 -14.06 3.03
C ALA A 269 -28.09 -13.96 3.14
N TRP A 270 -27.48 -14.81 3.95
CA TRP A 270 -26.03 -14.90 4.08
C TRP A 270 -25.34 -15.37 2.78
N LEU A 271 -25.91 -16.33 2.06
CA LEU A 271 -25.40 -16.75 0.74
C LEU A 271 -25.37 -15.57 -0.23
N LYS A 272 -26.47 -14.81 -0.30
CA LYS A 272 -26.53 -13.61 -1.13
C LYS A 272 -25.48 -12.56 -0.74
N ASP A 273 -25.22 -12.40 0.55
CA ASP A 273 -24.15 -11.54 1.04
C ASP A 273 -22.78 -12.04 0.58
N ALA A 274 -22.50 -13.33 0.72
CA ALA A 274 -21.24 -13.95 0.28
C ALA A 274 -21.00 -13.83 -1.24
N GLU A 275 -22.06 -13.83 -2.05
CA GLU A 275 -21.98 -13.60 -3.50
C GLU A 275 -21.65 -12.13 -3.83
N THR A 276 -22.17 -11.18 -3.05
CA THR A 276 -22.02 -9.74 -3.30
C THR A 276 -20.80 -9.13 -2.62
N ARG A 277 -20.30 -9.74 -1.56
CA ARG A 277 -19.04 -9.41 -0.87
C ARG A 277 -18.12 -10.64 -0.90
N PRO A 278 -17.56 -10.97 -2.08
CA PRO A 278 -16.80 -12.20 -2.26
C PRO A 278 -15.52 -12.22 -1.44
N SER A 279 -15.13 -13.43 -1.06
CA SER A 279 -13.81 -13.78 -0.53
C SER A 279 -13.24 -14.97 -1.30
N PHE A 280 -11.96 -15.20 -1.15
CA PHE A 280 -11.24 -16.32 -1.74
C PHE A 280 -10.28 -16.92 -0.73
N MET A 281 -9.96 -18.19 -0.92
CA MET A 281 -8.94 -18.86 -0.13
C MET A 281 -7.59 -18.79 -0.83
N TYR A 282 -6.58 -18.45 -0.05
CA TYR A 282 -5.17 -18.50 -0.37
C TYR A 282 -4.53 -19.63 0.43
N VAL A 283 -3.72 -20.50 -0.19
CA VAL A 283 -3.14 -21.67 0.48
C VAL A 283 -1.67 -21.81 0.17
N MET A 284 -0.87 -21.89 1.21
CA MET A 284 0.56 -22.20 1.16
C MET A 284 0.84 -23.56 1.81
N PRO A 285 0.88 -24.65 1.06
CA PRO A 285 1.31 -25.94 1.59
C PRO A 285 2.79 -25.87 2.03
N GLN A 286 3.07 -26.30 3.26
CA GLN A 286 4.41 -26.15 3.85
C GLN A 286 5.15 -27.52 4.00
N GLY A 287 4.67 -28.56 3.33
CA GLY A 287 5.23 -29.90 3.42
C GLY A 287 4.91 -30.60 4.75
N LEU A 288 5.79 -31.50 5.18
CA LEU A 288 5.60 -32.24 6.43
C LEU A 288 6.20 -31.46 7.60
N SER A 289 5.47 -31.43 8.70
CA SER A 289 5.97 -30.92 9.98
C SER A 289 6.96 -31.89 10.62
N ALA A 290 7.59 -31.48 11.71
CA ALA A 290 8.48 -32.35 12.49
C ALA A 290 7.74 -33.57 13.08
N SER A 291 6.42 -33.48 13.27
CA SER A 291 5.58 -34.59 13.71
C SER A 291 5.12 -35.52 12.57
N GLY A 292 5.55 -35.25 11.33
CA GLY A 292 5.26 -36.06 10.15
C GLY A 292 3.87 -35.82 9.54
N PHE A 293 3.18 -34.75 9.94
CA PHE A 293 1.88 -34.39 9.38
C PHE A 293 2.02 -33.27 8.34
N GLN A 294 1.13 -33.28 7.35
CA GLN A 294 1.05 -32.21 6.37
C GLN A 294 0.74 -30.89 7.09
N LYS A 295 1.53 -29.87 6.77
CA LYS A 295 1.37 -28.53 7.30
C LYS A 295 0.99 -27.55 6.19
N ALA A 296 0.07 -26.64 6.46
CA ALA A 296 -0.32 -25.61 5.52
C ALA A 296 -0.72 -24.32 6.23
N PHE A 297 -0.54 -23.20 5.54
CA PHE A 297 -1.12 -21.91 5.87
C PHE A 297 -2.35 -21.70 4.99
N PHE A 298 -3.47 -21.39 5.62
CA PHE A 298 -4.74 -21.06 4.97
C PHE A 298 -5.09 -19.61 5.28
N GLU A 299 -5.58 -18.87 4.26
CA GLU A 299 -6.02 -17.50 4.46
C GLU A 299 -7.28 -17.23 3.62
N GLU A 300 -8.38 -16.93 4.29
CA GLU A 300 -9.60 -16.46 3.64
C GLU A 300 -9.55 -14.94 3.58
N THR A 301 -9.55 -14.41 2.35
CA THR A 301 -9.25 -13.01 2.06
C THR A 301 -10.39 -12.35 1.31
N SER A 302 -10.80 -11.15 1.74
CA SER A 302 -11.77 -10.32 1.04
C SER A 302 -11.12 -9.59 -0.15
N LEU A 303 -11.94 -9.01 -1.01
CA LEU A 303 -11.52 -7.92 -1.88
C LEU A 303 -11.53 -6.59 -1.13
N VAL A 304 -11.06 -5.53 -1.79
CA VAL A 304 -11.12 -4.19 -1.22
C VAL A 304 -12.58 -3.79 -0.95
N GLY A 305 -12.87 -3.45 0.28
CA GLY A 305 -14.20 -3.00 0.71
C GLY A 305 -14.11 -1.73 1.55
N ARG A 306 -15.18 -0.93 1.50
CA ARG A 306 -15.39 0.26 2.34
C ARG A 306 -16.71 0.13 3.05
N ASP A 307 -16.78 0.74 4.24
CA ASP A 307 -18.01 0.85 5.01
C ASP A 307 -18.75 -0.50 5.06
N GLU A 308 -19.99 -0.56 4.60
CA GLU A 308 -20.85 -1.76 4.61
C GLU A 308 -20.32 -2.93 3.75
N ARG A 309 -19.44 -2.65 2.77
CA ARG A 309 -18.84 -3.72 1.94
C ARG A 309 -17.63 -4.37 2.58
N ARG A 310 -17.09 -3.80 3.63
CA ARG A 310 -15.97 -4.38 4.36
C ARG A 310 -16.43 -5.62 5.13
N LEU A 311 -15.71 -6.72 4.98
CA LEU A 311 -15.92 -7.92 5.79
C LEU A 311 -15.20 -7.78 7.14
N GLU A 312 -15.78 -8.38 8.17
CA GLU A 312 -15.17 -8.47 9.48
C GLU A 312 -14.39 -9.79 9.62
N PHE A 313 -13.38 -9.81 10.49
CA PHE A 313 -12.56 -11.01 10.71
C PHE A 313 -13.37 -12.24 11.12
N ALA A 314 -14.37 -12.06 11.97
CA ALA A 314 -15.25 -13.16 12.39
C ALA A 314 -16.00 -13.80 11.21
N GLU A 315 -16.40 -13.00 10.22
CA GLU A 315 -17.06 -13.52 9.02
C GLU A 315 -16.05 -14.28 8.14
N LEU A 316 -14.83 -13.78 7.96
CA LEU A 316 -13.80 -14.48 7.20
C LEU A 316 -13.40 -15.80 7.87
N LYS A 317 -13.24 -15.81 9.19
CA LYS A 317 -13.00 -17.03 9.96
C LYS A 317 -14.11 -18.06 9.75
N ARG A 318 -15.37 -17.64 9.84
CA ARG A 318 -16.53 -18.49 9.55
C ARG A 318 -16.49 -19.05 8.14
N ARG A 319 -16.16 -18.24 7.14
CA ARG A 319 -16.04 -18.68 5.74
C ARG A 319 -14.93 -19.69 5.55
N ALA A 320 -13.77 -19.46 6.14
CA ALA A 320 -12.66 -20.41 6.14
C ALA A 320 -13.05 -21.76 6.76
N GLU A 321 -13.67 -21.74 7.94
CA GLU A 321 -14.13 -22.95 8.63
C GLU A 321 -15.15 -23.75 7.79
N LEU A 322 -16.10 -23.06 7.16
CA LEU A 322 -17.08 -23.70 6.26
C LEU A 322 -16.41 -24.33 5.03
N ARG A 323 -15.43 -23.63 4.44
CA ARG A 323 -14.68 -24.14 3.30
C ARG A 323 -13.88 -25.39 3.67
N LEU A 324 -13.12 -25.34 4.77
CA LEU A 324 -12.35 -26.50 5.24
C LEU A 324 -13.24 -27.69 5.55
N LYS A 325 -14.37 -27.45 6.22
CA LYS A 325 -15.37 -28.49 6.52
C LYS A 325 -15.93 -29.13 5.23
N HIS A 326 -16.32 -28.32 4.26
CA HIS A 326 -16.83 -28.77 2.97
C HIS A 326 -15.80 -29.61 2.20
N LEU A 327 -14.56 -29.20 2.23
CA LEU A 327 -13.43 -29.91 1.60
C LEU A 327 -13.00 -31.16 2.38
N GLY A 328 -13.56 -31.41 3.56
CA GLY A 328 -13.15 -32.52 4.43
C GLY A 328 -11.76 -32.35 5.05
N ILE A 329 -11.19 -31.14 5.00
CA ILE A 329 -9.91 -30.83 5.61
C ILE A 329 -10.09 -30.80 7.14
N LYS A 330 -9.32 -31.60 7.83
CA LYS A 330 -9.36 -31.70 9.29
C LYS A 330 -8.08 -31.14 9.88
N VAL A 331 -8.21 -30.03 10.57
CA VAL A 331 -7.13 -29.43 11.36
C VAL A 331 -6.89 -30.29 12.62
N ARG A 332 -5.64 -30.65 12.89
CA ARG A 332 -5.29 -31.36 14.13
C ARG A 332 -5.49 -30.45 15.34
N PRO A 333 -6.16 -30.91 16.38
CA PRO A 333 -6.39 -30.11 17.57
C PRO A 333 -5.08 -29.62 18.21
N GLY A 334 -5.02 -28.35 18.58
CA GLY A 334 -3.87 -27.75 19.27
C GLY A 334 -2.64 -27.50 18.38
N THR A 335 -2.77 -27.58 17.05
CA THR A 335 -1.65 -27.36 16.12
C THR A 335 -1.72 -26.03 15.38
N ILE A 336 -2.68 -25.18 15.68
CA ILE A 336 -2.69 -23.81 15.14
C ILE A 336 -1.53 -23.05 15.79
N GLU A 337 -0.51 -22.74 15.01
CA GLU A 337 0.71 -22.07 15.49
C GLU A 337 0.61 -20.54 15.36
N GLU A 338 -0.02 -20.08 14.29
CA GLU A 338 -0.18 -18.66 13.99
C GLU A 338 -1.62 -18.40 13.58
N GLU A 339 -2.25 -17.41 14.15
CA GLU A 339 -3.46 -16.79 13.63
C GLU A 339 -3.11 -15.37 13.17
N GLU A 340 -3.46 -15.04 11.95
CA GLU A 340 -3.17 -13.77 11.33
C GLU A 340 -4.46 -13.02 11.01
N TYR A 341 -4.49 -11.75 11.38
CA TYR A 341 -5.60 -10.83 11.16
C TYR A 341 -5.08 -9.63 10.38
N CYS A 342 -5.09 -9.74 9.05
CA CYS A 342 -4.58 -8.70 8.18
C CYS A 342 -5.61 -7.64 7.86
N TYR A 343 -5.21 -6.40 8.03
CA TYR A 343 -5.98 -5.22 7.69
C TYR A 343 -5.17 -4.38 6.70
N ILE A 344 -5.40 -4.58 5.39
CA ILE A 344 -4.56 -4.05 4.32
C ILE A 344 -5.24 -2.83 3.70
N PRO A 345 -4.75 -1.61 3.96
CA PRO A 345 -5.33 -0.40 3.38
C PRO A 345 -4.95 -0.26 1.91
N MET A 346 -5.93 0.04 1.08
CA MET A 346 -5.78 0.13 -0.38
C MET A 346 -6.36 1.43 -0.92
N GLY A 347 -5.63 2.10 -1.80
CA GLY A 347 -6.07 3.37 -2.38
C GLY A 347 -5.94 4.56 -1.42
N GLY A 348 -6.88 5.50 -1.48
CA GLY A 348 -6.85 6.75 -0.71
C GLY A 348 -5.83 7.76 -1.25
N ASN A 349 -5.76 8.93 -0.60
CA ASN A 349 -4.87 10.01 -1.03
C ASN A 349 -3.41 9.74 -0.66
N LEU A 350 -2.48 10.19 -1.50
CA LEU A 350 -1.06 10.09 -1.28
C LEU A 350 -0.58 11.04 -0.17
N PRO A 351 0.65 10.87 0.35
CA PRO A 351 1.26 11.89 1.20
C PRO A 351 1.30 13.25 0.52
N ASP A 352 1.10 14.31 1.27
CA ASP A 352 1.24 15.68 0.76
C ASP A 352 2.71 15.95 0.39
N PRO A 353 2.99 16.37 -0.86
CA PRO A 353 4.36 16.57 -1.32
C PRO A 353 5.07 17.77 -0.69
N SER A 354 4.33 18.67 -0.02
CA SER A 354 4.90 19.88 0.60
C SER A 354 5.44 19.65 2.01
N GLN A 355 5.10 18.52 2.63
CA GLN A 355 5.53 18.23 3.99
C GLN A 355 7.02 17.84 4.06
N ARG A 356 7.62 18.12 5.22
CA ARG A 356 9.04 17.84 5.46
C ARG A 356 9.28 16.39 5.90
N ILE A 357 8.29 15.70 6.43
CA ILE A 357 8.40 14.29 6.79
C ILE A 357 8.31 13.43 5.54
N VAL A 358 9.31 12.59 5.35
CA VAL A 358 9.35 11.63 4.24
C VAL A 358 8.60 10.37 4.64
N ALA A 359 7.49 10.09 3.98
CA ALA A 359 6.75 8.85 4.19
C ALA A 359 7.34 7.70 3.38
N ILE A 360 7.37 6.47 3.95
CA ILE A 360 7.71 5.23 3.24
C ILE A 360 6.75 4.10 3.61
N GLY A 361 6.70 3.07 2.79
CA GLY A 361 5.86 1.89 3.04
C GLY A 361 4.37 2.24 3.14
N GLY A 362 3.70 1.73 4.14
CA GLY A 362 2.27 2.01 4.37
C GLY A 362 1.96 3.49 4.59
N ALA A 363 2.84 4.24 5.28
CA ALA A 363 2.71 5.68 5.45
C ALA A 363 2.73 6.42 4.10
N ALA A 364 3.46 5.91 3.13
CA ALA A 364 3.52 6.44 1.77
C ALA A 364 2.43 5.92 0.83
N ALA A 365 1.51 5.08 1.28
CA ALA A 365 0.48 4.43 0.45
C ALA A 365 1.07 3.60 -0.72
N THR A 366 2.19 2.89 -0.48
CA THR A 366 2.85 2.04 -1.49
C THR A 366 2.13 0.71 -1.74
N VAL A 367 1.16 0.31 -0.90
CA VAL A 367 0.32 -0.87 -1.13
C VAL A 367 -0.35 -0.79 -2.50
N HIS A 368 -0.32 -1.90 -3.25
CA HIS A 368 -0.96 -1.93 -4.56
C HIS A 368 -2.49 -1.82 -4.42
N PRO A 369 -3.13 -0.79 -5.01
CA PRO A 369 -4.53 -0.48 -4.71
C PRO A 369 -5.54 -1.52 -5.21
N ALA A 370 -5.14 -2.43 -6.12
CA ALA A 370 -6.03 -3.46 -6.66
C ALA A 370 -5.76 -4.87 -6.12
N THR A 371 -4.53 -5.14 -5.62
CA THR A 371 -4.10 -6.49 -5.26
C THR A 371 -3.69 -6.66 -3.80
N GLY A 372 -3.44 -5.55 -3.09
CA GLY A 372 -2.90 -5.59 -1.74
C GLY A 372 -1.40 -5.93 -1.65
N TYR A 373 -0.72 -6.21 -2.77
CA TYR A 373 0.71 -6.50 -2.78
C TYR A 373 1.50 -5.34 -2.18
N GLN A 374 2.36 -5.66 -1.23
CA GLN A 374 3.01 -4.62 -0.45
C GLN A 374 4.53 -4.80 -0.35
N LEU A 375 5.03 -5.97 0.04
CA LEU A 375 6.42 -6.13 0.49
C LEU A 375 7.42 -5.69 -0.61
N CYS A 376 7.37 -6.30 -1.79
CA CYS A 376 8.33 -5.99 -2.86
C CYS A 376 8.25 -4.54 -3.31
N ARG A 377 7.05 -3.97 -3.41
CA ARG A 377 6.86 -2.55 -3.76
C ARG A 377 7.46 -1.61 -2.72
N MET A 378 7.22 -1.91 -1.45
CA MET A 378 7.70 -1.12 -0.31
C MET A 378 9.24 -1.15 -0.23
N LEU A 379 9.85 -2.32 -0.35
CA LEU A 379 11.29 -2.45 -0.30
C LEU A 379 11.96 -1.85 -1.55
N ALA A 380 11.40 -2.07 -2.73
CA ALA A 380 11.89 -1.47 -3.97
C ALA A 380 11.83 0.06 -3.94
N SER A 381 10.72 0.63 -3.45
CA SER A 381 10.59 2.09 -3.30
C SER A 381 11.59 2.68 -2.31
N SER A 382 11.96 1.91 -1.28
CA SER A 382 12.95 2.35 -0.30
C SER A 382 14.33 2.56 -0.92
N THR A 383 14.71 1.81 -1.96
CA THR A 383 15.99 2.00 -2.67
C THR A 383 16.04 3.36 -3.35
N ASP A 384 14.98 3.75 -4.05
CA ASP A 384 14.92 5.00 -4.80
C ASP A 384 14.90 6.21 -3.84
N VAL A 385 14.14 6.09 -2.75
CA VAL A 385 14.07 7.13 -1.71
C VAL A 385 15.41 7.29 -0.98
N ALA A 386 16.07 6.18 -0.61
CA ALA A 386 17.36 6.23 0.07
C ALA A 386 18.45 6.87 -0.80
N ALA A 387 18.47 6.53 -2.09
CA ALA A 387 19.38 7.15 -3.05
C ALA A 387 19.13 8.66 -3.20
N ALA A 388 17.87 9.08 -3.38
CA ALA A 388 17.51 10.49 -3.48
C ALA A 388 17.87 11.30 -2.23
N LEU A 389 17.58 10.76 -1.05
CA LEU A 389 17.98 11.38 0.22
C LEU A 389 19.49 11.48 0.34
N SER A 390 20.22 10.41 0.01
CA SER A 390 21.67 10.40 0.11
C SER A 390 22.32 11.46 -0.78
N GLU A 391 21.80 11.71 -1.99
CA GLU A 391 22.32 12.75 -2.88
C GLU A 391 22.09 14.16 -2.29
N GLU A 392 20.94 14.42 -1.71
CA GLU A 392 20.67 15.71 -1.05
C GLU A 392 21.53 15.92 0.21
N LEU A 393 21.75 14.86 0.98
CA LEU A 393 22.53 14.87 2.20
C LEU A 393 24.06 14.92 1.97
N LYS A 394 24.55 14.74 0.72
CA LYS A 394 25.96 14.95 0.35
C LYS A 394 26.33 16.42 0.14
N LYS A 395 25.34 17.29 -0.02
CA LYS A 395 25.58 18.70 -0.31
C LYS A 395 26.24 19.40 0.86
N GLU A 396 27.14 20.32 0.58
CA GLU A 396 27.84 21.12 1.60
C GLU A 396 26.88 21.86 2.55
N LYS A 397 25.76 22.33 1.97
CA LYS A 397 24.66 22.92 2.73
C LYS A 397 23.41 22.06 2.51
N ILE A 398 23.04 21.32 3.53
CA ILE A 398 21.82 20.50 3.52
C ILE A 398 20.60 21.41 3.59
N ASP A 399 19.67 21.22 2.65
CA ASP A 399 18.33 21.79 2.69
C ASP A 399 17.33 20.65 2.96
N PRO A 400 16.77 20.57 4.19
CA PRO A 400 15.85 19.51 4.56
C PRO A 400 14.57 19.46 3.72
N ASP A 401 14.12 20.63 3.23
CA ASP A 401 12.94 20.72 2.39
C ASP A 401 13.20 20.18 0.98
N ALA A 402 14.40 20.50 0.43
CA ALA A 402 14.83 19.96 -0.85
C ALA A 402 15.01 18.45 -0.78
N ALA A 403 15.56 17.92 0.33
CA ALA A 403 15.72 16.49 0.56
C ALA A 403 14.35 15.77 0.63
N ALA A 404 13.40 16.30 1.38
CA ALA A 404 12.05 15.74 1.46
C ALA A 404 11.35 15.76 0.08
N ALA A 405 11.46 16.86 -0.66
CA ALA A 405 10.90 16.97 -2.00
C ALA A 405 11.56 16.01 -3.00
N ALA A 406 12.88 15.77 -2.91
CA ALA A 406 13.58 14.79 -3.73
C ALA A 406 13.11 13.36 -3.44
N ALA A 407 12.99 13.01 -2.17
CA ALA A 407 12.45 11.72 -1.74
C ALA A 407 11.01 11.49 -2.23
N TYR A 408 10.16 12.51 -2.11
CA TYR A 408 8.79 12.41 -2.62
C TYR A 408 8.76 12.18 -4.14
N ARG A 409 9.57 12.91 -4.92
CA ARG A 409 9.64 12.73 -6.38
C ARG A 409 10.17 11.35 -6.78
N ALA A 410 11.11 10.80 -6.01
CA ALA A 410 11.62 9.44 -6.24
C ALA A 410 10.53 8.39 -5.96
N LEU A 411 9.66 8.64 -4.99
CA LEU A 411 8.58 7.74 -4.59
C LEU A 411 7.34 7.87 -5.48
N TRP A 412 6.90 9.11 -5.76
CA TRP A 412 5.65 9.42 -6.46
C TRP A 412 5.88 10.42 -7.60
N SER A 413 6.68 10.00 -8.60
CA SER A 413 6.81 10.75 -9.85
C SER A 413 5.45 10.88 -10.55
N PRO A 414 5.28 11.87 -11.46
CA PRO A 414 4.04 12.01 -12.24
C PRO A 414 3.63 10.71 -12.96
N ALA A 415 4.59 9.97 -13.51
CA ALA A 415 4.33 8.69 -14.17
C ALA A 415 3.80 7.62 -13.21
N GLN A 416 4.39 7.50 -12.01
CA GLN A 416 3.95 6.56 -10.98
C GLN A 416 2.56 6.93 -10.44
N ARG A 417 2.25 8.21 -10.30
CA ARG A 417 0.92 8.68 -9.91
C ARG A 417 -0.14 8.28 -10.93
N LEU A 418 0.11 8.48 -12.22
CA LEU A 418 -0.80 8.05 -13.30
C LEU A 418 -0.96 6.53 -13.35
N GLN A 419 0.10 5.77 -13.14
CA GLN A 419 0.02 4.31 -13.04
C GLN A 419 -0.82 3.89 -11.84
N ARG A 420 -0.64 4.55 -10.70
CA ARG A 420 -1.44 4.30 -9.49
C ARG A 420 -2.92 4.62 -9.69
N ASP A 421 -3.26 5.71 -10.37
CA ASP A 421 -4.66 6.07 -10.66
C ASP A 421 -5.36 4.95 -11.45
N PHE A 422 -4.66 4.36 -12.42
CA PHE A 422 -5.12 3.18 -13.12
C PHE A 422 -5.32 1.97 -12.21
N GLN A 423 -4.39 1.70 -11.30
CA GLN A 423 -4.47 0.62 -10.33
C GLN A 423 -5.59 0.85 -9.31
N VAL A 424 -5.82 2.10 -8.88
CA VAL A 424 -6.95 2.47 -8.00
C VAL A 424 -8.27 2.13 -8.67
N PHE A 425 -8.45 2.52 -9.94
CA PHE A 425 -9.65 2.15 -10.69
C PHE A 425 -9.83 0.63 -10.75
N GLY A 426 -8.74 -0.13 -10.98
CA GLY A 426 -8.78 -1.59 -10.99
C GLY A 426 -9.30 -2.17 -9.67
N GLY A 427 -8.80 -1.68 -8.54
CA GLY A 427 -9.25 -2.08 -7.21
C GLY A 427 -10.72 -1.74 -6.96
N GLU A 428 -11.13 -0.51 -7.30
CA GLU A 428 -12.52 -0.06 -7.18
C GLU A 428 -13.48 -0.90 -8.02
N PHE A 429 -13.08 -1.20 -9.25
CA PHE A 429 -13.87 -2.06 -10.13
C PHE A 429 -14.03 -3.45 -9.53
N LEU A 430 -12.93 -4.11 -9.14
CA LEU A 430 -12.96 -5.46 -8.57
C LEU A 430 -13.78 -5.52 -7.28
N GLY A 431 -13.57 -4.58 -6.36
CA GLY A 431 -14.31 -4.50 -5.10
C GLY A 431 -15.81 -4.28 -5.25
N ALA A 432 -16.27 -3.77 -6.40
CA ALA A 432 -17.68 -3.58 -6.70
C ALA A 432 -18.36 -4.82 -7.30
N GLN A 433 -17.60 -5.86 -7.69
CA GLN A 433 -18.15 -7.01 -8.43
C GLN A 433 -18.72 -8.10 -7.53
N GLN A 434 -19.60 -8.92 -8.10
CA GLN A 434 -20.04 -10.20 -7.56
C GLN A 434 -19.05 -11.30 -7.95
N VAL A 435 -19.01 -12.39 -7.20
CA VAL A 435 -18.08 -13.50 -7.40
C VAL A 435 -18.08 -14.06 -8.83
N LYS A 436 -19.24 -14.19 -9.47
CA LYS A 436 -19.36 -14.71 -10.85
C LYS A 436 -18.61 -13.86 -11.88
N TYR A 437 -18.60 -12.52 -11.71
CA TYR A 437 -17.92 -11.61 -12.61
C TYR A 437 -16.41 -11.58 -12.34
N LEU A 438 -16.02 -11.74 -11.08
CA LEU A 438 -14.60 -11.88 -10.70
C LEU A 438 -13.96 -13.13 -11.31
N ARG A 439 -14.67 -14.25 -11.31
CA ARG A 439 -14.20 -15.48 -11.96
C ARG A 439 -13.89 -15.25 -13.43
N GLY A 440 -14.83 -14.64 -14.17
CA GLY A 440 -14.62 -14.31 -15.58
C GLY A 440 -13.53 -13.26 -15.81
N PHE A 441 -13.37 -12.32 -14.88
CA PHE A 441 -12.30 -11.33 -14.92
C PHE A 441 -10.93 -12.00 -14.76
N PHE A 442 -10.73 -12.78 -13.70
CA PHE A 442 -9.43 -13.38 -13.42
C PHE A 442 -9.04 -14.47 -14.40
N ASP A 443 -10.01 -15.25 -14.90
CA ASP A 443 -9.74 -16.21 -15.97
C ASP A 443 -9.18 -15.51 -17.21
N ALA A 444 -9.79 -14.42 -17.66
CA ALA A 444 -9.29 -13.64 -18.79
C ALA A 444 -7.97 -12.90 -18.49
N PHE A 445 -7.79 -12.44 -17.26
CA PHE A 445 -6.57 -11.74 -16.82
C PHE A 445 -5.34 -12.63 -16.94
N PHE A 446 -5.40 -13.85 -16.45
CA PHE A 446 -4.29 -14.79 -16.51
C PHE A 446 -4.08 -15.46 -17.87
N GLN A 447 -4.96 -15.20 -18.86
CA GLN A 447 -4.73 -15.55 -20.27
C GLN A 447 -3.86 -14.52 -21.01
N LEU A 448 -3.55 -13.40 -20.39
CA LEU A 448 -2.56 -12.46 -20.93
C LEU A 448 -1.14 -13.02 -20.80
N ASP A 449 -0.20 -12.45 -21.53
CA ASP A 449 1.22 -12.79 -21.36
C ASP A 449 1.66 -12.55 -19.90
N GLN A 450 2.47 -13.45 -19.36
CA GLN A 450 2.94 -13.38 -17.98
C GLN A 450 3.57 -12.03 -17.63
N ALA A 451 4.42 -11.47 -18.51
CA ALA A 451 5.03 -10.17 -18.28
C ALA A 451 4.00 -9.03 -18.18
N VAL A 452 2.82 -9.19 -18.81
CA VAL A 452 1.76 -8.19 -18.80
C VAL A 452 0.95 -8.28 -17.52
N TRP A 453 0.42 -9.46 -17.17
CA TRP A 453 -0.37 -9.58 -15.95
C TRP A 453 0.53 -9.50 -14.69
N GLY A 454 1.74 -10.08 -14.73
CA GLY A 454 2.70 -9.97 -13.63
C GLY A 454 3.13 -8.52 -13.39
N GLY A 455 3.40 -7.76 -14.47
CA GLY A 455 3.73 -6.34 -14.37
C GLY A 455 2.60 -5.48 -13.79
N PHE A 456 1.32 -5.87 -13.98
CA PHE A 456 0.21 -5.22 -13.29
C PHE A 456 0.22 -5.54 -11.80
N LEU A 457 0.44 -6.80 -11.42
CA LEU A 457 0.47 -7.23 -10.02
C LEU A 457 1.63 -6.61 -9.25
N ALA A 458 2.83 -6.59 -9.81
CA ALA A 458 4.00 -5.92 -9.25
C ALA A 458 3.79 -4.40 -9.18
N GLY A 459 3.39 -3.81 -10.29
CA GLY A 459 2.94 -2.43 -10.44
C GLY A 459 3.89 -1.36 -9.92
N TRP A 460 5.21 -1.61 -9.89
CA TRP A 460 6.22 -0.69 -9.37
C TRP A 460 7.44 -0.62 -10.29
N PRO A 461 8.01 0.59 -10.54
CA PRO A 461 9.20 0.73 -11.38
C PRO A 461 10.36 -0.14 -10.93
N GLY A 462 10.97 -0.82 -11.89
CA GLY A 462 12.09 -1.73 -11.67
C GLY A 462 11.72 -3.11 -11.12
N LEU A 463 10.46 -3.42 -10.89
CA LEU A 463 9.98 -4.79 -10.70
C LEU A 463 9.61 -5.41 -12.06
N PRO A 464 9.69 -6.76 -12.20
CA PRO A 464 9.47 -7.45 -13.48
C PRO A 464 8.13 -7.12 -14.12
N GLY A 465 8.13 -6.86 -15.41
CA GLY A 465 6.94 -6.61 -16.21
C GLY A 465 6.33 -5.20 -16.07
N ASN A 466 6.81 -4.37 -15.15
CA ASN A 466 6.28 -3.02 -14.92
C ASN A 466 6.35 -2.14 -16.18
N GLU A 467 7.30 -2.37 -17.06
CA GLU A 467 7.44 -1.69 -18.35
C GLU A 467 6.23 -1.88 -19.27
N ASN A 468 5.33 -2.81 -18.97
CA ASN A 468 4.05 -2.97 -19.66
C ASN A 468 2.93 -2.06 -19.12
N HIS A 469 3.21 -1.27 -18.07
CA HIS A 469 2.22 -0.42 -17.39
C HIS A 469 2.74 0.99 -17.09
N ASP A 470 4.01 1.27 -17.29
CA ASP A 470 4.67 2.54 -16.95
C ASP A 470 4.18 3.73 -17.79
N ARG A 471 3.72 3.48 -19.02
CA ARG A 471 3.25 4.48 -19.98
C ARG A 471 1.77 4.31 -20.28
N TRP A 472 1.11 5.41 -20.66
CA TRP A 472 -0.32 5.42 -20.94
C TRP A 472 -0.72 4.48 -22.10
N GLU A 473 0.10 4.40 -23.17
CA GLU A 473 -0.16 3.52 -24.33
C GLU A 473 -0.18 2.04 -23.91
N LYS A 474 0.68 1.68 -22.97
CA LYS A 474 0.77 0.32 -22.43
C LYS A 474 -0.45 -0.02 -21.58
N ARG A 475 -0.88 0.92 -20.74
CA ARG A 475 -2.11 0.74 -19.92
C ARG A 475 -3.35 0.67 -20.80
N LEU A 476 -3.44 1.50 -21.86
CA LEU A 476 -4.53 1.43 -22.83
C LEU A 476 -4.53 0.08 -23.56
N LYS A 477 -3.38 -0.37 -24.05
CA LYS A 477 -3.23 -1.69 -24.68
C LYS A 477 -3.66 -2.81 -23.73
N PHE A 478 -3.23 -2.75 -22.47
CA PHE A 478 -3.64 -3.71 -21.45
C PHE A 478 -5.16 -3.74 -21.25
N GLY A 479 -5.81 -2.58 -21.09
CA GLY A 479 -7.26 -2.49 -20.94
C GLY A 479 -8.02 -3.05 -22.14
N ILE A 480 -7.58 -2.76 -23.37
CA ILE A 480 -8.16 -3.33 -24.59
C ILE A 480 -7.94 -4.84 -24.64
N SER A 481 -6.73 -5.31 -24.32
CA SER A 481 -6.39 -6.74 -24.34
C SER A 481 -7.24 -7.55 -23.35
N LEU A 482 -7.56 -6.96 -22.20
CA LEU A 482 -8.51 -7.55 -21.24
C LEU A 482 -9.93 -7.53 -21.80
N ALA A 483 -10.40 -6.37 -22.26
CA ALA A 483 -11.78 -6.21 -22.71
C ALA A 483 -12.19 -7.18 -23.82
N VAL A 484 -11.27 -7.54 -24.72
CA VAL A 484 -11.54 -8.52 -25.80
C VAL A 484 -11.52 -9.99 -25.33
N ARG A 485 -10.98 -10.24 -24.15
CA ARG A 485 -10.92 -11.59 -23.55
C ARG A 485 -12.02 -11.85 -22.53
N PHE A 486 -12.61 -10.79 -22.01
CA PHE A 486 -13.69 -10.93 -21.05
C PHE A 486 -14.95 -11.55 -21.65
N PRO A 487 -15.72 -12.30 -20.85
CA PRO A 487 -17.11 -12.54 -21.17
C PRO A 487 -17.83 -11.21 -21.49
N PRO A 488 -18.73 -11.15 -22.48
CA PRO A 488 -19.38 -9.89 -22.90
C PRO A 488 -20.01 -9.11 -21.75
N GLU A 489 -20.56 -9.79 -20.76
CA GLU A 489 -21.16 -9.20 -19.57
C GLU A 489 -20.12 -8.43 -18.75
N VAL A 490 -18.93 -8.99 -18.55
CA VAL A 490 -17.83 -8.37 -17.81
C VAL A 490 -17.31 -7.14 -18.54
N THR A 491 -17.21 -7.21 -19.88
CA THR A 491 -16.81 -6.07 -20.72
C THR A 491 -17.80 -4.91 -20.60
N VAL A 492 -19.11 -5.21 -20.69
CA VAL A 492 -20.16 -4.19 -20.53
C VAL A 492 -20.09 -3.55 -19.13
N MET A 493 -19.90 -4.37 -18.10
CA MET A 493 -19.80 -3.88 -16.73
C MET A 493 -18.55 -3.02 -16.52
N LEU A 494 -17.40 -3.41 -17.07
CA LEU A 494 -16.18 -2.62 -16.99
C LEU A 494 -16.35 -1.23 -17.63
N ILE A 495 -16.93 -1.17 -18.83
CA ILE A 495 -17.19 0.10 -19.53
C ILE A 495 -18.16 0.97 -18.74
N ALA A 496 -19.28 0.38 -18.29
CA ALA A 496 -20.28 1.11 -17.50
C ALA A 496 -19.68 1.64 -16.19
N TYR A 497 -18.86 0.83 -15.52
CA TYR A 497 -18.19 1.24 -14.29
C TYR A 497 -17.15 2.33 -14.55
N ALA A 498 -16.36 2.25 -15.63
CA ALA A 498 -15.37 3.26 -15.99
C ALA A 498 -16.03 4.62 -16.27
N ILE A 499 -17.17 4.63 -16.97
CA ILE A 499 -17.96 5.85 -17.20
C ILE A 499 -18.46 6.40 -15.86
N ARG A 500 -19.11 5.56 -15.05
CA ARG A 500 -19.61 5.97 -13.72
C ARG A 500 -18.49 6.51 -12.83
N PHE A 501 -17.37 5.82 -12.75
CA PHE A 501 -16.22 6.24 -11.94
C PHE A 501 -15.69 7.62 -12.40
N SER A 502 -15.55 7.83 -13.71
CA SER A 502 -15.06 9.09 -14.25
C SER A 502 -16.04 10.25 -14.02
N VAL A 503 -17.35 10.00 -14.06
CA VAL A 503 -18.38 10.99 -13.74
C VAL A 503 -18.41 11.31 -12.25
N GLU A 504 -18.19 10.31 -11.39
CA GLU A 504 -18.28 10.46 -9.94
C GLU A 504 -17.01 11.05 -9.33
N PHE A 505 -15.83 10.57 -9.73
CA PHE A 505 -14.54 10.88 -9.10
C PHE A 505 -13.63 11.76 -9.95
N GLY A 506 -14.03 12.11 -11.18
CA GLY A 506 -13.25 12.95 -12.06
C GLY A 506 -12.35 12.21 -13.04
N PRO A 507 -11.51 12.92 -13.80
CA PRO A 507 -10.82 12.39 -14.98
C PRO A 507 -9.55 11.58 -14.67
N SER A 508 -9.26 11.22 -13.43
CA SER A 508 -8.01 10.52 -13.05
C SER A 508 -7.78 9.24 -13.87
N LEU A 509 -8.83 8.42 -14.05
CA LEU A 509 -8.78 7.23 -14.89
C LEU A 509 -8.48 7.59 -16.35
N LEU A 510 -9.18 8.58 -16.92
CA LEU A 510 -8.97 9.00 -18.31
C LEU A 510 -7.56 9.54 -18.51
N ARG A 511 -7.03 10.32 -17.58
CA ARG A 511 -5.62 10.78 -17.60
C ARG A 511 -4.65 9.61 -17.65
N SER A 512 -4.92 8.55 -16.93
CA SER A 512 -4.05 7.37 -16.89
C SER A 512 -3.96 6.62 -18.23
N PHE A 513 -5.04 6.66 -19.04
CA PHE A 513 -5.12 5.99 -20.35
C PHE A 513 -4.75 6.87 -21.54
N VAL A 514 -5.02 8.15 -21.45
CA VAL A 514 -4.86 9.10 -22.58
C VAL A 514 -4.21 10.41 -22.11
N SER A 515 -3.13 10.28 -21.35
CA SER A 515 -2.39 11.42 -20.76
C SER A 515 -2.17 12.59 -21.71
N PRO A 516 -1.84 12.41 -23.01
CA PRO A 516 -1.62 13.54 -23.92
C PRO A 516 -2.81 14.47 -24.12
N LEU A 517 -4.05 13.98 -23.90
CA LEU A 517 -5.25 14.80 -24.04
C LEU A 517 -5.48 15.76 -22.85
N PHE A 518 -4.80 15.55 -21.74
CA PHE A 518 -4.95 16.31 -20.50
C PHE A 518 -3.76 17.22 -20.19
N GLY A 519 -2.77 17.29 -21.10
CA GLY A 519 -1.53 18.03 -20.89
C GLY A 519 -0.60 17.36 -19.88
N GLU A 520 0.53 17.99 -19.60
CA GLU A 520 1.42 17.55 -18.53
C GLU A 520 0.73 17.74 -17.19
N VAL A 521 0.87 16.75 -16.31
CA VAL A 521 0.52 16.92 -14.89
C VAL A 521 1.47 18.00 -14.37
N VAL A 522 0.96 19.20 -14.16
CA VAL A 522 1.77 20.31 -13.66
C VAL A 522 2.36 19.85 -12.33
N PRO A 523 3.69 19.88 -12.19
CA PRO A 523 4.31 19.55 -10.91
C PRO A 523 3.70 20.45 -9.84
N TYR A 524 3.21 19.86 -8.81
CA TYR A 524 2.69 20.57 -7.65
C TYR A 524 3.74 21.54 -7.12
N ASP A 525 3.39 22.82 -6.98
CA ASP A 525 4.31 23.82 -6.41
C ASP A 525 4.33 23.66 -4.89
N ALA A 526 5.29 22.87 -4.42
CA ALA A 526 5.52 22.63 -3.01
C ALA A 526 5.79 23.93 -2.22
N ARG A 527 6.23 25.02 -2.87
CA ARG A 527 6.52 26.29 -2.18
C ARG A 527 5.26 27.08 -1.86
N ALA A 528 4.30 27.11 -2.79
CA ALA A 528 3.06 27.86 -2.57
C ALA A 528 2.20 27.28 -1.43
N THR A 529 2.32 25.98 -1.19
CA THR A 529 1.54 25.30 -0.13
C THR A 529 2.32 25.19 1.18
N ARG A 530 3.67 25.29 1.14
CA ARG A 530 4.51 25.20 2.34
C ARG A 530 4.12 26.23 3.40
N ASP A 531 3.88 27.48 3.03
CA ASP A 531 3.51 28.53 3.97
C ASP A 531 2.19 28.24 4.68
N ALA A 532 1.26 27.61 3.98
CA ALA A 532 -0.01 27.14 4.55
C ALA A 532 0.14 25.86 5.39
N MET A 533 1.07 24.98 5.01
CA MET A 533 1.31 23.69 5.67
C MET A 533 2.29 23.77 6.84
N SER A 534 3.06 24.85 6.98
CA SER A 534 3.98 25.06 8.11
C SER A 534 3.28 25.06 9.47
N LEU A 535 1.97 25.24 9.48
CA LEU A 535 1.11 25.18 10.67
C LEU A 535 0.64 23.77 11.06
N ILE A 536 0.91 22.75 10.22
CA ILE A 536 0.47 21.37 10.48
C ILE A 536 1.14 20.76 11.70
N TYR A 537 2.37 21.18 11.97
CA TYR A 537 3.18 20.70 13.09
C TYR A 537 3.39 21.83 14.09
N VAL A 538 2.35 22.19 14.80
CA VAL A 538 2.45 23.19 15.87
C VAL A 538 2.74 22.48 17.18
N GLN A 539 3.93 22.73 17.71
CA GLN A 539 4.28 22.39 19.08
C GLN A 539 4.10 23.64 19.94
N GLY A 540 3.48 23.54 21.08
CA GLY A 540 3.42 24.65 21.99
C GLY A 540 2.04 24.96 22.56
N ASP A 541 1.80 26.23 22.84
CA ASP A 541 0.63 26.65 23.58
C ASP A 541 -0.69 26.40 22.83
N GLU A 542 -1.79 26.37 23.56
CA GLU A 542 -3.13 26.11 23.02
C GLU A 542 -3.61 27.25 22.10
N ASP A 543 -3.06 28.45 22.19
CA ASP A 543 -3.42 29.57 21.34
C ASP A 543 -2.94 29.36 19.90
N ALA A 544 -1.67 28.93 19.71
CA ALA A 544 -1.13 28.57 18.41
C ALA A 544 -1.88 27.38 17.79
N LYS A 545 -2.28 26.39 18.60
CA LYS A 545 -3.09 25.25 18.14
C LYS A 545 -4.50 25.69 17.73
N ASN A 546 -5.11 26.62 18.43
CA ASN A 546 -6.43 27.14 18.13
C ASN A 546 -6.41 28.00 16.86
N GLU A 547 -5.38 28.82 16.65
CA GLU A 547 -5.17 29.59 15.44
C GLU A 547 -5.03 28.66 14.23
N ALA A 548 -4.21 27.62 14.32
CA ALA A 548 -4.05 26.60 13.28
C ALA A 548 -5.37 25.86 12.97
N ARG A 549 -6.18 25.53 13.99
CA ARG A 549 -7.51 24.94 13.82
C ARG A 549 -8.48 25.87 13.09
N THR A 550 -8.41 27.16 13.40
CA THR A 550 -9.27 28.18 12.78
C THR A 550 -8.92 28.35 11.30
N MET A 551 -7.64 28.51 10.99
CA MET A 551 -7.15 28.61 9.61
C MET A 551 -7.51 27.36 8.78
N MET A 552 -7.38 26.16 9.33
CA MET A 552 -7.78 24.94 8.63
C MET A 552 -9.29 24.86 8.39
N LYS A 553 -10.11 25.33 9.32
CA LYS A 553 -11.56 25.41 9.11
C LYS A 553 -11.91 26.39 7.99
N GLU A 554 -11.25 27.51 7.93
CA GLU A 554 -11.42 28.52 6.87
C GLU A 554 -11.02 27.97 5.50
N MET A 555 -9.87 27.28 5.42
CA MET A 555 -9.39 26.61 4.19
C MET A 555 -10.33 25.50 3.70
N THR A 556 -10.96 24.77 4.62
CA THR A 556 -11.89 23.68 4.28
C THR A 556 -13.32 24.14 4.04
N SER A 557 -13.73 25.30 4.57
CA SER A 557 -15.09 25.83 4.47
C SER A 557 -15.32 26.80 3.31
N SER A 558 -14.26 27.23 2.60
CA SER A 558 -14.35 28.15 1.46
C SER A 558 -14.06 27.47 0.12
N PRO A 559 -15.06 26.90 -0.55
CA PRO A 559 -14.91 26.37 -1.90
C PRO A 559 -14.53 27.42 -2.95
N LYS A 560 -14.72 28.72 -2.65
CA LYS A 560 -14.46 29.82 -3.57
C LYS A 560 -12.98 30.22 -3.70
N GLN A 561 -12.16 30.04 -2.69
CA GLN A 561 -10.76 30.46 -2.74
C GLN A 561 -9.83 29.47 -3.46
N LEU A 562 -10.23 28.22 -3.64
CA LEU A 562 -9.49 27.24 -4.46
C LEU A 562 -9.65 27.48 -5.95
N ASN A 563 -10.68 28.19 -6.40
CA ASN A 563 -10.88 28.58 -7.80
C ASN A 563 -10.12 29.85 -8.20
N ASP A 564 -9.74 30.70 -7.26
CA ASP A 564 -9.00 31.94 -7.52
C ASP A 564 -7.49 31.74 -7.49
N ALA A 565 -7.01 30.54 -7.10
CA ALA A 565 -5.60 30.15 -7.08
C ALA A 565 -5.23 29.16 -8.21
N ARG A 566 -6.09 29.04 -9.22
CA ARG A 566 -5.85 28.24 -10.42
C ARG A 566 -5.41 29.08 -11.60
#